data_7bdd2c3ca47bbbd2902d387c8f91867e
#
_entry.id   7bdd2c3ca47bbbd2902d387c8f91867e
#
_cell.length_a   1.000
_cell.length_b   1.000
_cell.length_c   1.000
_cell.angle_alpha   90.00
_cell.angle_beta   90.00
_cell.angle_gamma   90.00
#
_symmetry.space_group_name_H-M   'P 1'
#
loop_
_entity.id
_entity.type
_entity.pdbx_description
1 polymer ?
#
loop_
_entity_poly.entity_id
_entity_poly.type
_entity_poly.pdbx_seq_one_letter_code
_entity_poly.pdbx_strand_id
1 'polypeptide(L)'
;MIEAIVAAIGVLTLLIVVARTVRIVPQARAGVVERLGRYSRTLTPGLVILVPVVDRVRQMIDLREQVVSFEPQPVITEDNLVLSIDTVIYYQVTDARSATYEIANYIQAIEQLTVTTLRNVIGGMALEKTLTSRDEINSQLRGVVTVEIGRASCRERV
;
A
#
# COMPACT_ATOMS: atom_id res chain seq x y z
N MET A 1 -28.70 -2.69 48.02
CA MET A 1 -27.29 -3.00 47.71
C MET A 1 -27.14 -3.64 46.33
N ILE A 2 -27.89 -4.68 45.96
CA ILE A 2 -27.83 -5.36 44.66
C ILE A 2 -28.17 -4.38 43.51
N GLU A 3 -29.21 -3.57 43.69
CA GLU A 3 -29.59 -2.57 42.67
C GLU A 3 -28.49 -1.49 42.41
N ALA A 4 -27.81 -1.08 43.44
CA ALA A 4 -26.70 -0.13 43.31
C ALA A 4 -25.49 -0.75 42.57
N ILE A 5 -25.24 -2.04 42.79
CA ILE A 5 -24.17 -2.76 42.09
C ILE A 5 -24.52 -2.96 40.61
N VAL A 6 -25.78 -3.33 40.30
CA VAL A 6 -26.25 -3.47 38.91
C VAL A 6 -26.21 -2.12 38.18
N ALA A 7 -26.63 -1.04 38.83
CA ALA A 7 -26.53 0.30 38.24
C ALA A 7 -25.07 0.71 37.99
N ALA A 8 -24.17 0.45 38.94
CA ALA A 8 -22.75 0.75 38.79
C ALA A 8 -22.10 -0.03 37.61
N ILE A 9 -22.44 -1.32 37.45
CA ILE A 9 -21.97 -2.14 36.33
C ILE A 9 -22.53 -1.60 34.99
N GLY A 10 -23.79 -1.20 34.96
CA GLY A 10 -24.42 -0.60 33.79
C GLY A 10 -23.73 0.68 33.32
N VAL A 11 -23.45 1.58 34.26
CA VAL A 11 -22.74 2.84 33.98
C VAL A 11 -21.32 2.58 33.55
N LEU A 12 -20.62 1.66 34.17
CA LEU A 12 -19.25 1.28 33.80
C LEU A 12 -19.19 0.69 32.38
N THR A 13 -20.14 -0.19 32.04
CA THR A 13 -20.23 -0.79 30.69
C THR A 13 -20.52 0.28 29.64
N LEU A 14 -21.42 1.20 29.92
CA LEU A 14 -21.74 2.31 29.05
C LEU A 14 -20.52 3.21 28.82
N LEU A 15 -19.79 3.56 29.88
CA LEU A 15 -18.55 4.33 29.80
C LEU A 15 -17.48 3.64 28.94
N ILE A 16 -17.29 2.34 29.10
CA ILE A 16 -16.34 1.57 28.29
C ILE A 16 -16.75 1.57 26.81
N VAL A 17 -18.02 1.39 26.52
CA VAL A 17 -18.55 1.43 25.14
C VAL A 17 -18.31 2.81 24.50
N VAL A 18 -18.62 3.89 25.21
CA VAL A 18 -18.41 5.26 24.74
C VAL A 18 -16.92 5.54 24.50
N ALA A 19 -16.05 5.14 25.43
CA ALA A 19 -14.60 5.31 25.30
C ALA A 19 -14.02 4.52 24.09
N ARG A 20 -14.60 3.38 23.77
CA ARG A 20 -14.20 2.55 22.61
C ARG A 20 -14.80 3.01 21.28
N THR A 21 -15.81 3.87 21.33
CA THR A 21 -16.49 4.41 20.14
C THR A 21 -15.65 5.47 19.43
N VAL A 22 -14.89 6.25 20.18
CA VAL A 22 -14.07 7.35 19.64
C VAL A 22 -12.67 6.84 19.30
N ARG A 23 -12.26 7.03 18.05
CA ARG A 23 -10.90 6.69 17.60
C ARG A 23 -10.29 7.85 16.82
N ILE A 24 -9.04 8.15 17.12
CA ILE A 24 -8.26 9.17 16.42
C ILE A 24 -7.44 8.48 15.33
N VAL A 25 -7.59 8.94 14.11
CA VAL A 25 -6.81 8.51 12.96
C VAL A 25 -5.71 9.55 12.72
N PRO A 26 -4.42 9.14 12.75
CA PRO A 26 -3.31 10.04 12.49
C PRO A 26 -3.36 10.63 11.09
N GLN A 27 -2.73 11.79 10.91
CA GLN A 27 -2.53 12.42 9.61
C GLN A 27 -1.74 11.47 8.66
N ALA A 28 -2.03 11.56 7.37
CA ALA A 28 -1.41 10.75 6.32
C ALA A 28 -1.60 9.23 6.48
N ARG A 29 -2.63 8.78 7.23
CA ARG A 29 -3.05 7.39 7.29
C ARG A 29 -4.53 7.25 6.97
N ALA A 30 -4.89 6.17 6.28
CA ALA A 30 -6.27 5.80 6.04
C ALA A 30 -6.55 4.45 6.69
N GLY A 31 -7.69 4.35 7.38
CA GLY A 31 -8.15 3.11 7.98
C GLY A 31 -9.27 2.49 7.16
N VAL A 32 -9.18 1.21 6.86
CA VAL A 32 -10.26 0.47 6.21
C VAL A 32 -11.13 -0.17 7.28
N VAL A 33 -12.42 0.19 7.30
CA VAL A 33 -13.40 -0.33 8.26
C VAL A 33 -14.28 -1.37 7.60
N GLU A 34 -14.33 -2.51 8.25
CA GLU A 34 -15.27 -3.58 7.96
C GLU A 34 -16.42 -3.57 8.98
N ARG A 35 -17.63 -3.74 8.46
CA ARG A 35 -18.82 -3.96 9.25
C ARG A 35 -19.32 -5.37 8.99
N LEU A 36 -19.27 -6.23 10.01
CA LEU A 36 -19.65 -7.64 9.90
C LEU A 36 -18.98 -8.38 8.73
N GLY A 37 -17.67 -8.11 8.49
CA GLY A 37 -16.90 -8.74 7.41
C GLY A 37 -17.10 -8.12 6.01
N ARG A 38 -17.88 -7.03 5.90
CA ARG A 38 -18.04 -6.26 4.66
C ARG A 38 -17.33 -4.93 4.75
N TYR A 39 -16.70 -4.49 3.66
CA TYR A 39 -16.23 -3.11 3.54
C TYR A 39 -17.39 -2.13 3.80
N SER A 40 -17.19 -1.22 4.71
CA SER A 40 -18.17 -0.18 5.05
C SER A 40 -17.71 1.19 4.59
N ARG A 41 -16.53 1.62 5.04
CA ARG A 41 -15.97 2.94 4.70
C ARG A 41 -14.47 3.00 4.94
N THR A 42 -13.83 3.96 4.30
CA THR A 42 -12.44 4.34 4.56
C THR A 42 -12.41 5.52 5.54
N LEU A 43 -11.63 5.40 6.60
CA LEU A 43 -11.45 6.47 7.59
C LEU A 43 -10.45 7.49 7.07
N THR A 44 -10.87 8.73 7.04
CA THR A 44 -9.98 9.89 6.85
C THR A 44 -9.31 10.30 8.16
N PRO A 45 -8.15 10.99 8.10
CA PRO A 45 -7.51 11.53 9.29
C PRO A 45 -8.44 12.42 10.11
N GLY A 46 -8.38 12.29 11.42
CA GLY A 46 -9.19 13.04 12.35
C GLY A 46 -9.88 12.18 13.39
N LEU A 47 -10.90 12.74 14.02
CA LEU A 47 -11.71 12.07 15.02
C LEU A 47 -12.86 11.31 14.33
N VAL A 48 -12.90 10.01 14.55
CA VAL A 48 -13.89 9.14 13.92
C VAL A 48 -14.65 8.36 14.98
N ILE A 49 -15.96 8.26 14.77
CA ILE A 49 -16.88 7.49 15.61
C ILE A 49 -17.08 6.11 14.97
N LEU A 50 -16.74 5.07 15.72
CA LEU A 50 -16.89 3.66 15.33
C LEU A 50 -17.84 2.95 16.27
N VAL A 51 -18.68 2.06 15.78
CA VAL A 51 -19.55 1.23 16.62
C VAL A 51 -18.73 0.01 17.10
N PRO A 52 -18.38 -0.09 18.41
CA PRO A 52 -17.31 -0.98 18.89
C PRO A 52 -17.58 -2.47 18.69
N VAL A 53 -18.81 -2.91 18.52
CA VAL A 53 -19.14 -4.33 18.32
C VAL A 53 -19.26 -4.70 16.86
N VAL A 54 -19.64 -3.74 16.01
CA VAL A 54 -20.03 -3.98 14.61
C VAL A 54 -18.93 -3.55 13.66
N ASP A 55 -18.24 -2.44 13.96
CA ASP A 55 -17.20 -1.85 13.13
C ASP A 55 -15.81 -2.33 13.58
N ARG A 56 -15.07 -2.94 12.66
CA ARG A 56 -13.69 -3.39 12.89
C ARG A 56 -12.75 -2.71 11.92
N VAL A 57 -11.72 -2.08 12.44
CA VAL A 57 -10.62 -1.54 11.59
C VAL A 57 -9.77 -2.73 11.14
N ARG A 58 -9.78 -3.03 9.85
CA ARG A 58 -9.04 -4.12 9.23
C ARG A 58 -7.55 -3.80 9.18
N GLN A 59 -7.22 -2.68 8.58
CA GLN A 59 -5.84 -2.25 8.38
C GLN A 59 -5.75 -0.72 8.36
N MET A 60 -4.63 -0.21 8.83
CA MET A 60 -4.25 1.21 8.71
C MET A 60 -3.15 1.29 7.67
N ILE A 61 -3.42 2.00 6.58
CA ILE A 61 -2.49 2.16 5.45
C ILE A 61 -1.86 3.54 5.53
N ASP A 62 -0.56 3.60 5.33
CA ASP A 62 0.18 4.87 5.23
C ASP A 62 0.02 5.40 3.80
N LEU A 63 -0.40 6.67 3.70
CA LEU A 63 -0.60 7.38 2.43
C LEU A 63 0.60 8.22 2.02
N ARG A 64 1.69 8.15 2.77
CA ARG A 64 2.93 8.85 2.41
C ARG A 64 3.64 8.12 1.29
N GLU A 65 4.47 8.84 0.58
CA GLU A 65 5.43 8.24 -0.34
C GLU A 65 6.39 7.32 0.44
N GLN A 66 6.52 6.09 -0.01
CA GLN A 66 7.38 5.07 0.59
C GLN A 66 8.44 4.65 -0.43
N VAL A 67 9.59 4.25 0.08
CA VAL A 67 10.73 3.81 -0.71
C VAL A 67 10.99 2.34 -0.40
N VAL A 68 11.10 1.54 -1.46
CA VAL A 68 11.51 0.13 -1.36
C VAL A 68 12.67 -0.11 -2.30
N SER A 69 13.75 -0.67 -1.76
CA SER A 69 14.88 -1.18 -2.54
C SER A 69 14.71 -2.68 -2.73
N PHE A 70 14.90 -3.15 -3.95
CA PHE A 70 14.88 -4.57 -4.27
C PHE A 70 16.29 -5.10 -4.42
N GLU A 71 16.45 -6.41 -4.23
CA GLU A 71 17.74 -7.06 -4.43
C GLU A 71 18.18 -6.96 -5.90
N PRO A 72 19.51 -6.82 -6.14
CA PRO A 72 20.05 -6.74 -7.48
C PRO A 72 19.62 -7.95 -8.34
N GLN A 73 19.07 -7.68 -9.52
CA GLN A 73 18.59 -8.71 -10.43
C GLN A 73 19.56 -8.86 -11.61
N PRO A 74 20.01 -10.10 -11.90
CA PRO A 74 20.81 -10.35 -13.10
C PRO A 74 19.91 -10.32 -14.34
N VAL A 75 20.27 -9.51 -15.32
CA VAL A 75 19.59 -9.39 -16.62
C VAL A 75 20.61 -9.59 -17.74
N ILE A 76 20.20 -10.24 -18.82
CA ILE A 76 21.02 -10.47 -20.00
C ILE A 76 20.62 -9.45 -21.07
N THR A 77 21.57 -8.69 -21.57
CA THR A 77 21.39 -7.72 -22.66
C THR A 77 21.34 -8.40 -24.03
N GLU A 78 20.96 -7.64 -25.07
CA GLU A 78 20.99 -8.10 -26.47
C GLU A 78 22.39 -8.58 -26.90
N ASP A 79 23.45 -7.96 -26.37
CA ASP A 79 24.85 -8.31 -26.61
C ASP A 79 25.31 -9.59 -25.87
N ASN A 80 24.37 -10.29 -25.21
CA ASN A 80 24.65 -11.52 -24.45
C ASN A 80 25.55 -11.28 -23.20
N LEU A 81 25.51 -10.07 -22.64
CA LEU A 81 26.23 -9.69 -21.43
C LEU A 81 25.30 -9.72 -20.23
N VAL A 82 25.82 -10.20 -19.08
CA VAL A 82 25.08 -10.24 -17.83
C VAL A 82 25.32 -8.94 -17.06
N LEU A 83 24.25 -8.23 -16.76
CA LEU A 83 24.26 -7.04 -15.90
C LEU A 83 23.51 -7.32 -14.60
N SER A 84 24.02 -6.80 -13.50
CA SER A 84 23.29 -6.75 -12.22
C SER A 84 22.69 -5.36 -12.04
N ILE A 85 21.38 -5.28 -11.84
CA ILE A 85 20.65 -4.03 -11.79
C ILE A 85 20.03 -3.85 -10.43
N ASP A 86 20.42 -2.76 -9.76
CA ASP A 86 19.81 -2.30 -8.50
C ASP A 86 18.59 -1.44 -8.83
N THR A 87 17.49 -1.71 -8.16
CA THR A 87 16.24 -0.99 -8.38
C THR A 87 15.70 -0.44 -7.08
N VAL A 88 15.37 0.85 -7.08
CA VAL A 88 14.70 1.54 -5.98
C VAL A 88 13.39 2.13 -6.50
N ILE A 89 12.29 1.77 -5.86
CA ILE A 89 10.96 2.26 -6.26
C ILE A 89 10.39 3.16 -5.18
N TYR A 90 9.90 4.31 -5.60
CA TYR A 90 9.09 5.20 -4.79
C TYR A 90 7.62 4.96 -5.13
N TYR A 91 6.82 4.61 -4.15
CA TYR A 91 5.39 4.38 -4.36
C TYR A 91 4.56 5.09 -3.29
N GLN A 92 3.34 5.44 -3.65
CA GLN A 92 2.36 6.03 -2.75
C GLN A 92 1.02 5.36 -2.94
N VAL A 93 0.41 4.92 -1.84
CA VAL A 93 -0.95 4.37 -1.88
C VAL A 93 -1.96 5.52 -1.94
N THR A 94 -2.73 5.59 -3.01
CA THR A 94 -3.79 6.60 -3.18
C THR A 94 -5.15 6.10 -2.72
N ASP A 95 -5.45 4.83 -2.93
CA ASP A 95 -6.70 4.20 -2.49
C ASP A 95 -6.45 3.05 -1.52
N ALA A 96 -6.79 3.29 -0.26
CA ALA A 96 -6.65 2.31 0.82
C ALA A 96 -7.55 1.07 0.64
N ARG A 97 -8.70 1.22 -0.03
CA ARG A 97 -9.61 0.10 -0.26
C ARG A 97 -9.00 -0.90 -1.24
N SER A 98 -8.57 -0.42 -2.41
CA SER A 98 -7.96 -1.27 -3.44
C SER A 98 -6.69 -1.95 -2.92
N ALA A 99 -5.84 -1.22 -2.18
CA ALA A 99 -4.64 -1.77 -1.57
C ALA A 99 -4.92 -2.87 -0.52
N THR A 100 -6.12 -2.88 0.10
CA THR A 100 -6.48 -3.88 1.11
C THR A 100 -7.14 -5.12 0.52
N TYR A 101 -7.96 -4.97 -0.53
CA TYR A 101 -8.85 -6.04 -1.00
C TYR A 101 -8.49 -6.60 -2.38
N GLU A 102 -7.85 -5.82 -3.24
CA GLU A 102 -7.57 -6.24 -4.61
C GLU A 102 -6.26 -7.05 -4.70
N ILE A 103 -5.25 -6.69 -3.90
CA ILE A 103 -3.94 -7.35 -3.95
C ILE A 103 -3.51 -7.74 -2.54
N ALA A 104 -3.27 -9.03 -2.30
CA ALA A 104 -2.87 -9.53 -1.00
C ALA A 104 -1.50 -8.98 -0.53
N ASN A 105 -0.55 -8.83 -1.47
CA ASN A 105 0.78 -8.27 -1.21
C ASN A 105 1.20 -7.39 -2.39
N TYR A 106 0.81 -6.12 -2.34
CA TYR A 106 1.09 -5.17 -3.40
C TYR A 106 2.59 -4.87 -3.57
N ILE A 107 3.39 -4.93 -2.51
CA ILE A 107 4.84 -4.71 -2.59
C ILE A 107 5.48 -5.82 -3.43
N GLN A 108 5.14 -7.06 -3.17
CA GLN A 108 5.65 -8.20 -3.94
C GLN A 108 5.15 -8.17 -5.40
N ALA A 109 3.92 -7.72 -5.63
CA ALA A 109 3.40 -7.55 -6.97
C ALA A 109 4.18 -6.47 -7.76
N ILE A 110 4.48 -5.33 -7.12
CA ILE A 110 5.32 -4.26 -7.70
C ILE A 110 6.71 -4.81 -8.03
N GLU A 111 7.33 -5.56 -7.12
CA GLU A 111 8.64 -6.17 -7.32
C GLU A 111 8.67 -7.07 -8.56
N GLN A 112 7.76 -8.03 -8.62
CA GLN A 112 7.69 -9.00 -9.72
C GLN A 112 7.42 -8.31 -11.07
N LEU A 113 6.52 -7.34 -11.08
CA LEU A 113 6.21 -6.57 -12.28
C LEU A 113 7.42 -5.76 -12.75
N THR A 114 8.08 -5.08 -11.82
CA THR A 114 9.28 -4.28 -12.12
C THR A 114 10.41 -5.15 -12.67
N VAL A 115 10.73 -6.26 -12.00
CA VAL A 115 11.77 -7.19 -12.43
C VAL A 115 11.47 -7.75 -13.82
N THR A 116 10.22 -8.13 -14.08
CA THR A 116 9.82 -8.68 -15.39
C THR A 116 9.91 -7.61 -16.47
N THR A 117 9.47 -6.39 -16.18
CA THR A 117 9.52 -5.27 -17.14
C THR A 117 10.96 -4.86 -17.44
N LEU A 118 11.81 -4.74 -16.40
CA LEU A 118 13.24 -4.46 -16.56
C LEU A 118 13.91 -5.52 -17.44
N ARG A 119 13.65 -6.78 -17.17
CA ARG A 119 14.22 -7.88 -17.99
C ARG A 119 13.81 -7.78 -19.45
N ASN A 120 12.55 -7.45 -19.73
CA ASN A 120 12.06 -7.30 -21.10
C ASN A 120 12.66 -6.07 -21.79
N VAL A 121 12.72 -4.93 -21.11
CA VAL A 121 13.23 -3.67 -21.67
C VAL A 121 14.73 -3.78 -21.93
N ILE A 122 15.50 -4.24 -20.95
CA ILE A 122 16.96 -4.32 -21.05
C ILE A 122 17.41 -5.47 -21.95
N GLY A 123 16.67 -6.60 -21.94
CA GLY A 123 16.94 -7.71 -22.85
C GLY A 123 16.82 -7.37 -24.34
N GLY A 124 16.10 -6.30 -24.68
CA GLY A 124 16.02 -5.74 -26.06
C GLY A 124 16.97 -4.57 -26.31
N MET A 125 17.92 -4.29 -25.42
CA MET A 125 18.88 -3.18 -25.55
C MET A 125 20.32 -3.68 -25.51
N ALA A 126 21.19 -3.07 -26.36
CA ALA A 126 22.62 -3.23 -26.23
C ALA A 126 23.17 -2.59 -24.95
N LEU A 127 24.30 -3.03 -24.43
CA LEU A 127 24.91 -2.54 -23.19
C LEU A 127 25.08 -1.01 -23.21
N GLU A 128 25.64 -0.48 -24.28
CA GLU A 128 25.88 0.96 -24.43
C GLU A 128 24.58 1.77 -24.32
N LYS A 129 23.53 1.30 -24.96
CA LYS A 129 22.21 1.95 -24.92
C LYS A 129 21.58 1.84 -23.53
N THR A 130 21.73 0.71 -22.84
CA THR A 130 21.24 0.51 -21.47
C THR A 130 21.87 1.51 -20.50
N LEU A 131 23.15 1.80 -20.62
CA LEU A 131 23.86 2.75 -19.76
C LEU A 131 23.49 4.22 -20.04
N THR A 132 23.11 4.54 -21.27
CA THR A 132 22.83 5.93 -21.71
C THR A 132 21.34 6.28 -21.69
N SER A 133 20.44 5.31 -21.78
CA SER A 133 18.99 5.53 -21.94
C SER A 133 18.18 5.32 -20.66
N ARG A 134 18.69 5.78 -19.52
CA ARG A 134 17.98 5.63 -18.23
C ARG A 134 16.57 6.24 -18.23
N ASP A 135 16.40 7.41 -18.86
CA ASP A 135 15.10 8.08 -18.90
C ASP A 135 14.06 7.31 -19.73
N GLU A 136 14.49 6.62 -20.77
CA GLU A 136 13.62 5.78 -21.59
C GLU A 136 13.17 4.54 -20.80
N ILE A 137 14.09 3.88 -20.12
CA ILE A 137 13.80 2.73 -19.25
C ILE A 137 12.81 3.13 -18.16
N ASN A 138 13.05 4.26 -17.49
CA ASN A 138 12.18 4.77 -16.45
C ASN A 138 10.77 5.11 -16.97
N SER A 139 10.68 5.68 -18.19
CA SER A 139 9.38 6.02 -18.78
C SER A 139 8.55 4.79 -19.12
N GLN A 140 9.18 3.73 -19.61
CA GLN A 140 8.54 2.46 -19.91
C GLN A 140 8.09 1.75 -18.63
N LEU A 141 8.92 1.75 -17.58
CA LEU A 141 8.55 1.21 -16.27
C LEU A 141 7.33 1.91 -15.68
N ARG A 142 7.30 3.25 -15.71
CA ARG A 142 6.13 4.01 -15.25
C ARG A 142 4.85 3.62 -15.96
N GLY A 143 4.92 3.48 -17.29
CA GLY A 143 3.76 3.12 -18.09
C GLY A 143 3.14 1.80 -17.64
N VAL A 144 3.93 0.78 -17.46
CA VAL A 144 3.48 -0.58 -17.09
C VAL A 144 3.00 -0.62 -15.65
N VAL A 145 3.78 -0.10 -14.70
CA VAL A 145 3.43 -0.14 -13.25
C VAL A 145 2.16 0.65 -12.96
N THR A 146 1.93 1.79 -13.64
CA THR A 146 0.71 2.59 -13.45
C THR A 146 -0.55 1.90 -14.01
N VAL A 147 -0.44 1.18 -15.12
CA VAL A 147 -1.59 0.53 -15.79
C VAL A 147 -2.02 -0.74 -15.06
N GLU A 148 -1.05 -1.59 -14.66
CA GLU A 148 -1.37 -2.90 -14.10
C GLU A 148 -1.81 -2.89 -12.64
N ILE A 149 -1.33 -1.94 -11.82
CA ILE A 149 -1.70 -1.86 -10.41
C ILE A 149 -3.02 -1.10 -10.19
N GLY A 150 -3.70 -0.69 -11.25
CA GLY A 150 -5.02 -0.09 -11.22
C GLY A 150 -5.15 1.04 -10.20
N ARG A 151 -4.99 2.31 -10.59
CA ARG A 151 -5.19 3.52 -9.78
C ARG A 151 -4.33 3.71 -8.53
N ALA A 152 -3.40 2.82 -8.21
CA ALA A 152 -2.32 3.18 -7.34
C ALA A 152 -1.36 4.06 -8.15
N SER A 153 -1.41 5.38 -7.93
CA SER A 153 -0.52 6.32 -8.60
C SER A 153 0.90 6.09 -8.09
N CYS A 154 1.66 5.25 -8.77
CA CYS A 154 3.09 5.17 -8.57
C CYS A 154 3.74 6.38 -9.25
N ARG A 155 4.20 7.32 -8.46
CA ARG A 155 5.06 8.40 -8.94
C ARG A 155 6.50 7.97 -8.72
N GLU A 156 7.08 7.37 -9.74
CA GLU A 156 8.49 6.98 -9.73
C GLU A 156 9.38 8.20 -9.97
N ARG A 157 10.38 8.37 -9.11
CA ARG A 157 11.59 9.16 -9.39
C ARG A 157 12.79 8.25 -9.16
N VAL A 158 13.56 8.05 -10.19
CA VAL A 158 14.89 7.42 -10.14
C VAL A 158 15.93 8.52 -10.02
#